data_5ef61fd3df99eb63a1de745d088c12e9
#
_entry.id   5ef61fd3df99eb63a1de745d088c12e9
#
_cell.length_a   1.000
_cell.length_b   1.000
_cell.length_c   1.000
_cell.angle_alpha   90.00
_cell.angle_beta   90.00
_cell.angle_gamma   90.00
#
_symmetry.space_group_name_H-M   'P 1'
#
loop_
_entity.id
_entity.type
_entity.pdbx_description
1 polymer ?
#
loop_
_entity_poly.entity_id
_entity_poly.type
_entity_poly.pdbx_seq_one_letter_code
_entity_poly.pdbx_strand_id
1 'polypeptide(L)'
;MNCQSVSEKCFIRHAPGTGTCRQKGKGIMSILYIIMMLAAPAINPTADYVSIDFSLKNLIPNFNLGYFTSLSILVFAVGGCEKISPYVNKVENPSKGFPKGIIAMAGMVLVCAMLGTIAMGRMFDPAVINASEESFNAYATNGAYWAFQKLGQYYHLGDTFLVIYALCNLIGQFSILILSIDAPLRMLLDNEKTKEFIPSGLRKKNKYGAYYNGILMVVVLAGAIILIQTFMPGAAAVLQQLTRLNSVCMPMRYIWVFVAYLGLRKAYDRIPAEYRFVKNQKVAYFFGGWCLFVTAICCIMGMYNKDPFTFALNVITPVVLTALGLIMPKLAERERKNQAK
;
A
#
# COMPACT_ATOMS: atom_id res chain seq x y z
N MET A 1 -18.08 13.42 -18.34
CA MET A 1 -17.80 11.99 -18.55
C MET A 1 -17.40 11.42 -17.21
N ASN A 2 -18.22 10.53 -16.65
CA ASN A 2 -18.06 10.00 -15.28
C ASN A 2 -16.72 9.27 -15.08
N CYS A 3 -16.05 9.47 -13.96
CA CYS A 3 -14.84 8.71 -13.56
C CYS A 3 -15.10 7.20 -13.57
N GLN A 4 -16.35 6.78 -13.32
CA GLN A 4 -16.85 5.44 -13.59
C GLN A 4 -16.67 5.03 -15.07
N SER A 5 -17.00 5.90 -16.03
CA SER A 5 -16.99 5.55 -17.46
C SER A 5 -15.59 5.39 -18.06
N VAL A 6 -14.54 5.94 -17.45
CA VAL A 6 -13.15 5.86 -17.97
C VAL A 6 -12.34 4.78 -17.28
N SER A 7 -12.53 4.55 -16.00
CA SER A 7 -12.12 3.30 -15.33
C SER A 7 -12.87 2.12 -15.96
N GLU A 8 -14.15 2.29 -16.23
CA GLU A 8 -14.98 1.36 -16.97
C GLU A 8 -14.48 1.14 -18.41
N LYS A 9 -14.19 2.16 -19.19
CA LYS A 9 -13.73 1.97 -20.59
C LYS A 9 -12.32 1.41 -20.74
N CYS A 10 -11.43 1.63 -19.79
CA CYS A 10 -10.07 1.07 -19.85
C CYS A 10 -9.98 -0.37 -19.32
N PHE A 11 -10.90 -0.76 -18.42
CA PHE A 11 -10.91 -2.05 -17.74
C PHE A 11 -12.15 -2.90 -18.05
N ILE A 12 -13.27 -2.28 -18.44
CA ILE A 12 -14.62 -2.86 -18.45
C ILE A 12 -15.10 -3.23 -19.86
N ARG A 13 -14.34 -3.01 -20.92
CA ARG A 13 -14.74 -3.58 -22.22
C ARG A 13 -14.68 -5.11 -22.27
N HIS A 14 -14.12 -5.76 -21.25
CA HIS A 14 -14.10 -7.23 -21.14
C HIS A 14 -14.88 -7.82 -19.98
N ALA A 15 -15.40 -7.01 -19.04
CA ALA A 15 -16.32 -7.46 -17.99
C ALA A 15 -17.13 -6.29 -17.40
N PRO A 16 -18.25 -5.89 -18.01
CA PRO A 16 -19.10 -4.83 -17.48
C PRO A 16 -19.65 -5.23 -16.10
N GLY A 17 -19.45 -4.35 -15.11
CA GLY A 17 -20.00 -4.49 -13.75
C GLY A 17 -19.11 -5.13 -12.68
N THR A 18 -17.99 -5.75 -13.01
CA THR A 18 -17.18 -6.49 -12.04
C THR A 18 -16.15 -5.63 -11.26
N GLY A 19 -15.65 -4.53 -11.81
CA GLY A 19 -14.59 -3.73 -11.19
C GLY A 19 -15.02 -2.93 -9.94
N THR A 20 -16.17 -2.28 -10.00
CA THR A 20 -16.75 -1.51 -8.87
C THR A 20 -17.30 -2.43 -7.78
N CYS A 21 -17.87 -3.58 -8.14
CA CYS A 21 -18.36 -4.57 -7.20
C CYS A 21 -17.21 -5.25 -6.43
N ARG A 22 -16.08 -5.52 -7.11
CA ARG A 22 -14.90 -6.17 -6.54
C ARG A 22 -14.22 -5.37 -5.43
N GLN A 23 -14.01 -4.07 -5.64
CA GLN A 23 -13.33 -3.22 -4.65
C GLN A 23 -14.23 -2.88 -3.47
N LYS A 24 -15.54 -2.75 -3.70
CA LYS A 24 -16.54 -2.59 -2.66
C LYS A 24 -16.64 -3.83 -1.77
N GLY A 25 -16.54 -5.03 -2.33
CA GLY A 25 -16.63 -6.29 -1.58
C GLY A 25 -15.59 -6.41 -0.46
N LYS A 26 -14.31 -6.10 -0.73
CA LYS A 26 -13.25 -6.20 0.28
C LYS A 26 -13.43 -5.17 1.41
N GLY A 27 -13.81 -3.92 1.08
CA GLY A 27 -14.10 -2.89 2.08
C GLY A 27 -15.33 -3.24 2.94
N ILE A 28 -16.39 -3.74 2.34
CA ILE A 28 -17.59 -4.19 3.04
C ILE A 28 -17.27 -5.35 3.98
N MET A 29 -16.48 -6.34 3.56
CA MET A 29 -16.09 -7.45 4.41
C MET A 29 -15.28 -7.03 5.63
N SER A 30 -14.36 -6.06 5.48
CA SER A 30 -13.60 -5.54 6.63
C SER A 30 -14.49 -4.80 7.63
N ILE A 31 -15.42 -3.98 7.15
CA ILE A 31 -16.37 -3.26 8.00
C ILE A 31 -17.33 -4.25 8.68
N LEU A 32 -17.86 -5.21 7.92
CA LEU A 32 -18.74 -6.25 8.45
C LEU A 32 -18.03 -7.07 9.54
N TYR A 33 -16.77 -7.49 9.30
CA TYR A 33 -15.94 -8.17 10.29
C TYR A 33 -15.84 -7.37 11.59
N ILE A 34 -15.49 -6.07 11.51
CA ILE A 34 -15.35 -5.20 12.67
C ILE A 34 -16.67 -5.14 13.46
N ILE A 35 -17.80 -4.91 12.76
CA ILE A 35 -19.12 -4.83 13.39
C ILE A 35 -19.47 -6.16 14.07
N MET A 36 -19.33 -7.26 13.36
CA MET A 36 -19.66 -8.58 13.88
C MET A 36 -18.76 -8.97 15.06
N MET A 37 -17.47 -8.64 14.99
CA MET A 37 -16.54 -8.93 16.09
C MET A 37 -16.87 -8.10 17.34
N LEU A 38 -17.24 -6.84 17.21
CA LEU A 38 -17.65 -6.00 18.33
C LEU A 38 -19.00 -6.44 18.91
N ALA A 39 -19.89 -7.02 18.10
CA ALA A 39 -21.18 -7.55 18.51
C ALA A 39 -21.08 -8.99 19.08
N ALA A 40 -20.03 -9.75 18.77
CA ALA A 40 -19.88 -11.15 19.15
C ALA A 40 -20.04 -11.43 20.64
N PRO A 41 -19.53 -10.60 21.59
CA PRO A 41 -19.72 -10.84 23.03
C PRO A 41 -21.18 -10.72 23.50
N ALA A 42 -22.01 -9.96 22.78
CA ALA A 42 -23.42 -9.86 23.10
C ALA A 42 -24.20 -11.10 22.64
N ILE A 43 -23.71 -11.80 21.61
CA ILE A 43 -24.37 -12.97 21.02
C ILE A 43 -23.86 -14.26 21.65
N ASN A 44 -22.55 -14.36 21.89
CA ASN A 44 -21.94 -15.52 22.52
C ASN A 44 -21.00 -15.09 23.67
N PRO A 45 -21.54 -14.80 24.86
CA PRO A 45 -20.74 -14.32 26.00
C PRO A 45 -19.78 -15.37 26.57
N THR A 46 -19.98 -16.64 26.23
CA THR A 46 -19.17 -17.78 26.75
C THR A 46 -17.97 -18.11 25.85
N ALA A 47 -17.82 -17.45 24.72
CA ALA A 47 -16.69 -17.67 23.84
C ALA A 47 -15.39 -17.13 24.44
N ASP A 48 -14.27 -17.72 24.02
CA ASP A 48 -12.93 -17.37 24.50
C ASP A 48 -12.45 -16.04 23.87
N TYR A 49 -12.73 -14.93 24.57
CA TYR A 49 -12.29 -13.60 24.19
C TYR A 49 -11.08 -13.17 25.04
N VAL A 50 -10.09 -12.61 24.38
CA VAL A 50 -8.96 -11.96 25.06
C VAL A 50 -9.45 -10.65 25.68
N SER A 51 -9.25 -10.45 26.98
CA SER A 51 -9.55 -9.20 27.66
C SER A 51 -8.53 -8.14 27.27
N ILE A 52 -9.00 -7.01 26.74
CA ILE A 52 -8.15 -5.85 26.45
C ILE A 52 -8.22 -4.90 27.64
N ASP A 53 -7.07 -4.67 28.26
CA ASP A 53 -6.95 -3.65 29.30
C ASP A 53 -6.66 -2.29 28.68
N PHE A 54 -7.66 -1.40 28.71
CA PHE A 54 -7.58 -0.01 28.20
C PHE A 54 -6.98 0.96 29.25
N SER A 55 -6.26 0.47 30.26
CA SER A 55 -5.58 1.36 31.18
C SER A 55 -4.57 2.26 30.44
N LEU A 56 -4.41 3.50 30.92
CA LEU A 56 -3.45 4.45 30.33
C LEU A 56 -2.04 3.88 30.27
N LYS A 57 -1.67 3.02 31.23
CA LYS A 57 -0.36 2.35 31.24
C LYS A 57 -0.16 1.44 30.03
N ASN A 58 -1.19 0.74 29.59
CA ASN A 58 -1.13 -0.18 28.44
C ASN A 58 -1.33 0.53 27.09
N LEU A 59 -1.93 1.73 27.10
CA LEU A 59 -2.08 2.56 25.89
C LEU A 59 -0.81 3.34 25.54
N ILE A 60 0.09 3.55 26.49
CA ILE A 60 1.37 4.19 26.23
C ILE A 60 2.35 3.14 25.70
N PRO A 61 2.86 3.31 24.46
CA PRO A 61 3.80 2.34 23.91
C PRO A 61 5.11 2.34 24.68
N ASN A 62 5.73 1.16 24.81
CA ASN A 62 7.08 1.05 25.30
C ASN A 62 8.05 1.57 24.24
N PHE A 63 8.61 2.75 24.43
CA PHE A 63 9.55 3.39 23.52
C PHE A 63 10.92 2.69 23.55
N ASN A 64 10.96 1.47 23.06
CA ASN A 64 12.18 0.70 22.87
C ASN A 64 12.61 0.69 21.38
N LEU A 65 13.80 0.18 21.10
CA LEU A 65 14.33 0.11 19.74
C LEU A 65 13.41 -0.69 18.81
N GLY A 66 12.79 -1.77 19.28
CA GLY A 66 11.84 -2.58 18.52
C GLY A 66 10.60 -1.80 18.11
N TYR A 67 10.09 -0.92 18.97
CA TYR A 67 8.98 -0.02 18.63
C TYR A 67 9.38 0.92 17.48
N PHE A 68 10.54 1.58 17.56
CA PHE A 68 10.99 2.49 16.52
C PHE A 68 11.27 1.80 15.18
N THR A 69 11.82 0.58 15.19
CA THR A 69 12.04 -0.20 13.95
C THR A 69 10.74 -0.65 13.32
N SER A 70 9.69 -0.88 14.11
CA SER A 70 8.36 -1.26 13.60
C SER A 70 7.57 -0.09 12.99
N LEU A 71 7.94 1.17 13.26
CA LEU A 71 7.22 2.33 12.72
C LEU A 71 7.23 2.38 11.19
N SER A 72 8.26 1.88 10.53
CA SER A 72 8.31 1.80 9.07
C SER A 72 7.18 0.93 8.50
N ILE A 73 6.85 -0.17 9.18
CA ILE A 73 5.75 -1.06 8.81
C ILE A 73 4.41 -0.34 8.98
N LEU A 74 4.24 0.48 10.03
CA LEU A 74 3.03 1.27 10.22
C LEU A 74 2.87 2.34 9.13
N VAL A 75 3.95 3.04 8.77
CA VAL A 75 3.93 4.00 7.63
C VAL A 75 3.59 3.27 6.32
N PHE A 76 4.14 2.07 6.11
CA PHE A 76 3.81 1.23 4.98
C PHE A 76 2.33 0.83 4.96
N ALA A 77 1.78 0.43 6.11
CA ALA A 77 0.40 -0.07 6.22
C ALA A 77 -0.65 1.02 5.94
N VAL A 78 -0.40 2.28 6.33
CA VAL A 78 -1.32 3.40 6.07
C VAL A 78 -1.07 4.08 4.73
N GLY A 79 0.01 3.73 4.04
CA GLY A 79 0.38 4.27 2.74
C GLY A 79 -0.48 3.74 1.60
N GLY A 80 -0.32 4.34 0.39
CA GLY A 80 -0.97 3.86 -0.83
C GLY A 80 -1.99 4.82 -1.44
N CYS A 81 -2.37 5.87 -0.73
CA CYS A 81 -3.29 6.90 -1.25
C CYS A 81 -2.75 7.59 -2.50
N GLU A 82 -1.44 7.68 -2.63
CA GLU A 82 -0.76 8.27 -3.79
C GLU A 82 -0.99 7.51 -5.10
N LYS A 83 -1.32 6.22 -5.02
CA LYS A 83 -1.60 5.38 -6.20
C LYS A 83 -2.79 5.87 -7.02
N ILE A 84 -3.65 6.71 -6.43
CA ILE A 84 -4.81 7.29 -7.12
C ILE A 84 -4.44 8.57 -7.88
N SER A 85 -3.29 9.19 -7.58
CA SER A 85 -2.88 10.47 -8.17
C SER A 85 -2.84 10.50 -9.72
N PRO A 86 -2.46 9.44 -10.45
CA PRO A 86 -2.48 9.45 -11.92
C PRO A 86 -3.89 9.58 -12.52
N TYR A 87 -4.92 9.34 -11.72
CA TYR A 87 -6.30 9.36 -12.16
C TYR A 87 -7.03 10.68 -11.83
N VAL A 88 -6.32 11.67 -11.24
CA VAL A 88 -6.90 12.96 -10.84
C VAL A 88 -7.62 13.66 -11.98
N ASN A 89 -7.03 13.66 -13.19
CA ASN A 89 -7.61 14.30 -14.38
C ASN A 89 -8.82 13.55 -14.98
N LYS A 90 -9.16 12.38 -14.43
CA LYS A 90 -10.31 11.57 -14.86
C LYS A 90 -11.53 11.78 -13.97
N VAL A 91 -11.39 12.56 -12.90
CA VAL A 91 -12.47 12.90 -11.96
C VAL A 91 -13.22 14.13 -12.45
N GLU A 92 -14.54 14.13 -12.36
CA GLU A 92 -15.34 15.34 -12.56
C GLU A 92 -15.00 16.34 -11.46
N ASN A 93 -14.74 17.60 -11.84
CA ASN A 93 -14.32 18.66 -10.91
C ASN A 93 -13.14 18.21 -10.00
N PRO A 94 -11.93 17.99 -10.55
CA PRO A 94 -10.79 17.44 -9.82
C PRO A 94 -10.43 18.22 -8.55
N SER A 95 -10.57 19.55 -8.59
CA SER A 95 -10.26 20.45 -7.47
C SER A 95 -11.17 20.26 -6.25
N LYS A 96 -12.39 19.76 -6.45
CA LYS A 96 -13.37 19.50 -5.37
C LYS A 96 -13.57 18.01 -5.08
N GLY A 97 -13.70 17.21 -6.12
CA GLY A 97 -14.03 15.78 -6.01
C GLY A 97 -12.87 14.95 -5.48
N PHE A 98 -11.67 15.18 -6.01
CA PHE A 98 -10.48 14.41 -5.64
C PHE A 98 -10.06 14.62 -4.17
N PRO A 99 -9.96 15.86 -3.64
CA PRO A 99 -9.64 16.08 -2.23
C PRO A 99 -10.65 15.47 -1.27
N LYS A 100 -11.94 15.58 -1.54
CA LYS A 100 -12.99 14.95 -0.73
C LYS A 100 -12.84 13.43 -0.70
N GLY A 101 -12.53 12.82 -1.84
CA GLY A 101 -12.29 11.38 -1.94
C GLY A 101 -11.08 10.94 -1.10
N ILE A 102 -9.97 11.68 -1.15
CA ILE A 102 -8.77 11.39 -0.36
C ILE A 102 -9.04 11.53 1.15
N ILE A 103 -9.73 12.60 1.57
CA ILE A 103 -10.08 12.82 3.00
C ILE A 103 -11.00 11.70 3.49
N ALA A 104 -12.02 11.34 2.73
CA ALA A 104 -12.93 10.25 3.09
C ALA A 104 -12.19 8.90 3.19
N MET A 105 -11.26 8.63 2.25
CA MET A 105 -10.43 7.43 2.29
C MET A 105 -9.51 7.42 3.50
N ALA A 106 -8.84 8.53 3.82
CA ALA A 106 -7.97 8.64 4.99
C ALA A 106 -8.76 8.42 6.29
N GLY A 107 -9.95 9.01 6.41
CA GLY A 107 -10.86 8.80 7.55
C GLY A 107 -11.28 7.32 7.67
N MET A 108 -11.66 6.70 6.56
CA MET A 108 -12.02 5.28 6.56
C MET A 108 -10.85 4.38 6.97
N VAL A 109 -9.63 4.64 6.46
CA VAL A 109 -8.43 3.89 6.83
C VAL A 109 -8.15 4.02 8.32
N LEU A 110 -8.25 5.25 8.88
CA LEU A 110 -8.04 5.50 10.30
C LEU A 110 -9.04 4.72 11.17
N VAL A 111 -10.34 4.82 10.87
CA VAL A 111 -11.40 4.12 11.61
C VAL A 111 -11.22 2.61 11.50
N CYS A 112 -11.00 2.08 10.29
CA CYS A 112 -10.80 0.65 10.08
C CYS A 112 -9.52 0.13 10.78
N ALA A 113 -8.45 0.92 10.79
CA ALA A 113 -7.23 0.53 11.49
C ALA A 113 -7.45 0.46 13.00
N MET A 114 -8.06 1.49 13.61
CA MET A 114 -8.32 1.52 15.06
C MET A 114 -9.26 0.39 15.49
N LEU A 115 -10.44 0.33 14.87
CA LEU A 115 -11.45 -0.68 15.24
C LEU A 115 -11.03 -2.09 14.85
N GLY A 116 -10.32 -2.24 13.73
CA GLY A 116 -9.77 -3.52 13.30
C GLY A 116 -8.70 -4.05 14.25
N THR A 117 -7.82 -3.19 14.77
CA THR A 117 -6.82 -3.58 15.78
C THR A 117 -7.49 -4.02 17.08
N ILE A 118 -8.53 -3.31 17.54
CA ILE A 118 -9.30 -3.71 18.72
C ILE A 118 -9.99 -5.07 18.48
N ALA A 119 -10.64 -5.23 17.33
CA ALA A 119 -11.31 -6.47 16.97
C ALA A 119 -10.35 -7.67 16.93
N MET A 120 -9.18 -7.50 16.31
CA MET A 120 -8.13 -8.53 16.26
C MET A 120 -7.54 -8.83 17.65
N GLY A 121 -7.28 -7.81 18.45
CA GLY A 121 -6.74 -7.94 19.80
C GLY A 121 -7.67 -8.71 20.77
N ARG A 122 -8.98 -8.72 20.52
CA ARG A 122 -9.93 -9.52 21.29
C ARG A 122 -9.94 -11.01 20.91
N MET A 123 -9.42 -11.34 19.73
CA MET A 123 -9.37 -12.72 19.24
C MET A 123 -8.05 -13.42 19.50
N PHE A 124 -6.96 -12.66 19.53
CA PHE A 124 -5.60 -13.21 19.55
C PHE A 124 -4.81 -12.62 20.70
N ASP A 125 -4.24 -13.50 21.53
CA ASP A 125 -3.36 -13.09 22.62
C ASP A 125 -2.01 -12.62 22.06
N PRO A 126 -1.61 -11.36 22.31
CA PRO A 126 -0.31 -10.84 21.90
C PRO A 126 0.88 -11.65 22.45
N ALA A 127 0.73 -12.27 23.62
CA ALA A 127 1.78 -13.09 24.21
C ALA A 127 2.05 -14.35 23.37
N VAL A 128 1.00 -14.97 22.84
CA VAL A 128 1.12 -16.14 21.97
C VAL A 128 1.69 -15.77 20.61
N ILE A 129 1.25 -14.64 20.04
CA ILE A 129 1.75 -14.16 18.74
C ILE A 129 3.24 -13.84 18.81
N ASN A 130 3.68 -13.19 19.88
CA ASN A 130 5.06 -12.75 20.05
C ASN A 130 5.96 -13.78 20.72
N ALA A 131 5.47 -14.99 20.98
CA ALA A 131 6.24 -16.05 21.64
C ALA A 131 7.46 -16.50 20.81
N SER A 132 7.34 -16.47 19.47
CA SER A 132 8.43 -16.77 18.54
C SER A 132 8.32 -15.96 17.26
N GLU A 133 9.43 -15.84 16.52
CA GLU A 133 9.42 -15.20 15.21
C GLU A 133 8.56 -15.97 14.20
N GLU A 134 8.50 -17.30 14.34
CA GLU A 134 7.65 -18.16 13.51
C GLU A 134 6.16 -17.89 13.77
N SER A 135 5.74 -17.81 15.06
CA SER A 135 4.36 -17.47 15.44
C SER A 135 3.94 -16.11 14.93
N PHE A 136 4.81 -15.11 15.04
CA PHE A 136 4.57 -13.76 14.50
C PHE A 136 4.40 -13.78 12.98
N ASN A 137 5.25 -14.48 12.26
CA ASN A 137 5.20 -14.59 10.82
C ASN A 137 3.96 -15.34 10.33
N ALA A 138 3.58 -16.41 11.03
CA ALA A 138 2.36 -17.17 10.76
C ALA A 138 1.11 -16.28 10.96
N TYR A 139 1.06 -15.50 12.05
CA TYR A 139 0.00 -14.53 12.30
C TYR A 139 -0.03 -13.42 11.24
N ALA A 140 1.11 -12.85 10.89
CA ALA A 140 1.20 -11.80 9.88
C ALA A 140 0.68 -12.28 8.49
N THR A 141 0.85 -13.56 8.19
CA THR A 141 0.41 -14.15 6.92
C THR A 141 -1.04 -14.60 6.95
N ASN A 142 -1.47 -15.27 8.02
CA ASN A 142 -2.75 -15.98 8.10
C ASN A 142 -3.74 -15.35 9.08
N GLY A 143 -3.34 -14.35 9.87
CA GLY A 143 -4.15 -13.80 10.96
C GLY A 143 -5.54 -13.34 10.52
N ALA A 144 -5.68 -12.76 9.33
CA ALA A 144 -6.98 -12.38 8.80
C ALA A 144 -7.87 -13.60 8.50
N TYR A 145 -7.32 -14.69 7.98
CA TYR A 145 -8.06 -15.93 7.73
C TYR A 145 -8.51 -16.58 9.04
N TRP A 146 -7.62 -16.66 10.02
CA TRP A 146 -7.93 -17.16 11.36
C TRP A 146 -8.98 -16.31 12.09
N ALA A 147 -8.94 -14.99 11.86
CA ALA A 147 -9.92 -14.08 12.44
C ALA A 147 -11.34 -14.37 11.91
N PHE A 148 -11.49 -14.57 10.61
CA PHE A 148 -12.78 -14.93 10.02
C PHE A 148 -13.21 -16.35 10.39
N GLN A 149 -12.29 -17.28 10.58
CA GLN A 149 -12.57 -18.62 11.07
C GLN A 149 -13.11 -18.58 12.52
N LYS A 150 -12.40 -17.88 13.44
CA LYS A 150 -12.87 -17.67 14.80
C LYS A 150 -14.23 -16.97 14.86
N LEU A 151 -14.42 -15.97 14.00
CA LEU A 151 -15.70 -15.28 13.91
C LEU A 151 -16.84 -16.26 13.53
N GLY A 152 -16.60 -17.15 12.57
CA GLY A 152 -17.57 -18.21 12.22
C GLY A 152 -17.89 -19.12 13.38
N GLN A 153 -16.89 -19.49 14.19
CA GLN A 153 -17.09 -20.28 15.42
C GLN A 153 -17.92 -19.53 16.47
N TYR A 154 -17.67 -18.23 16.67
CA TYR A 154 -18.43 -17.41 17.62
C TYR A 154 -19.92 -17.32 17.28
N TYR A 155 -20.24 -17.34 15.99
CA TYR A 155 -21.63 -17.31 15.49
C TYR A 155 -22.20 -18.69 15.17
N HIS A 156 -21.51 -19.78 15.54
CA HIS A 156 -21.93 -21.17 15.25
C HIS A 156 -22.13 -21.48 13.76
N LEU A 157 -21.42 -20.76 12.87
CA LEU A 157 -21.48 -20.91 11.42
C LEU A 157 -20.29 -21.68 10.83
N GLY A 158 -19.44 -22.26 11.68
CA GLY A 158 -18.25 -23.01 11.26
C GLY A 158 -17.31 -22.20 10.40
N ASP A 159 -16.82 -22.75 9.30
CA ASP A 159 -15.86 -22.11 8.39
C ASP A 159 -16.50 -21.24 7.29
N THR A 160 -17.80 -20.97 7.35
CA THR A 160 -18.51 -20.21 6.30
C THR A 160 -17.90 -18.82 6.08
N PHE A 161 -17.59 -18.09 7.14
CA PHE A 161 -16.98 -16.76 7.01
C PHE A 161 -15.54 -16.81 6.49
N LEU A 162 -14.78 -17.86 6.81
CA LEU A 162 -13.45 -18.10 6.25
C LEU A 162 -13.52 -18.24 4.73
N VAL A 163 -14.44 -19.07 4.22
CA VAL A 163 -14.60 -19.32 2.78
C VAL A 163 -15.02 -18.04 2.05
N ILE A 164 -16.01 -17.32 2.58
CA ILE A 164 -16.49 -16.07 1.99
C ILE A 164 -15.34 -15.03 1.97
N TYR A 165 -14.60 -14.90 3.07
CA TYR A 165 -13.45 -14.00 3.14
C TYR A 165 -12.37 -14.39 2.13
N ALA A 166 -12.02 -15.68 2.03
CA ALA A 166 -11.00 -16.15 1.10
C ALA A 166 -11.34 -15.81 -0.35
N LEU A 167 -12.60 -16.03 -0.76
CA LEU A 167 -13.07 -15.68 -2.10
C LEU A 167 -13.03 -14.15 -2.34
N CYS A 168 -13.54 -13.36 -1.41
CA CYS A 168 -13.53 -11.90 -1.50
C CYS A 168 -12.09 -11.35 -1.52
N ASN A 169 -11.21 -11.93 -0.70
CA ASN A 169 -9.80 -11.55 -0.66
C ASN A 169 -9.09 -11.88 -1.97
N LEU A 170 -9.29 -13.08 -2.52
CA LEU A 170 -8.72 -13.48 -3.81
C LEU A 170 -9.11 -12.48 -4.92
N ILE A 171 -10.39 -12.16 -5.04
CA ILE A 171 -10.89 -11.18 -6.00
C ILE A 171 -10.27 -9.80 -5.76
N GLY A 172 -10.17 -9.38 -4.48
CA GLY A 172 -9.57 -8.12 -4.10
C GLY A 172 -8.08 -8.03 -4.45
N GLN A 173 -7.32 -9.10 -4.23
CA GLN A 173 -5.89 -9.15 -4.56
C GLN A 173 -5.63 -9.03 -6.07
N PHE A 174 -6.45 -9.64 -6.92
CA PHE A 174 -6.35 -9.42 -8.37
C PHE A 174 -6.53 -7.94 -8.75
N SER A 175 -7.49 -7.25 -8.12
CA SER A 175 -7.71 -5.83 -8.38
C SER A 175 -6.52 -4.96 -7.94
N ILE A 176 -5.93 -5.27 -6.78
CA ILE A 176 -4.74 -4.57 -6.27
C ILE A 176 -3.53 -4.85 -7.17
N LEU A 177 -3.34 -6.08 -7.63
CA LEU A 177 -2.26 -6.46 -8.53
C LEU A 177 -2.30 -5.61 -9.81
N ILE A 178 -3.45 -5.52 -10.44
CA ILE A 178 -3.63 -4.75 -11.67
C ILE A 178 -3.33 -3.26 -11.43
N LEU A 179 -3.88 -2.68 -10.36
CA LEU A 179 -3.62 -1.29 -10.02
C LEU A 179 -2.13 -1.04 -9.69
N SER A 180 -1.48 -1.99 -9.03
CA SER A 180 -0.06 -1.88 -8.67
C SER A 180 0.88 -1.94 -9.87
N ILE A 181 0.44 -2.54 -10.98
CA ILE A 181 1.19 -2.55 -12.25
C ILE A 181 0.86 -1.31 -13.07
N ASP A 182 -0.42 -0.96 -13.23
CA ASP A 182 -0.85 0.13 -14.14
C ASP A 182 -0.53 1.53 -13.59
N ALA A 183 -0.73 1.77 -12.29
CA ALA A 183 -0.56 3.11 -11.73
C ALA A 183 0.88 3.65 -11.84
N PRO A 184 1.95 2.91 -11.49
CA PRO A 184 3.32 3.40 -11.66
C PRO A 184 3.69 3.66 -13.13
N LEU A 185 3.23 2.80 -14.04
CA LEU A 185 3.46 2.99 -15.48
C LEU A 185 2.80 4.28 -15.99
N ARG A 186 1.57 4.57 -15.54
CA ARG A 186 0.89 5.83 -15.88
C ARG A 186 1.57 7.05 -15.28
N MET A 187 2.05 6.96 -14.05
CA MET A 187 2.81 8.06 -13.43
C MET A 187 4.03 8.45 -14.24
N LEU A 188 4.71 7.46 -14.83
CA LEU A 188 5.91 7.67 -15.63
C LEU A 188 5.60 8.06 -17.08
N LEU A 189 4.58 7.44 -17.70
CA LEU A 189 4.35 7.48 -19.13
C LEU A 189 3.26 8.47 -19.59
N ASP A 190 2.33 8.87 -18.71
CA ASP A 190 1.31 9.86 -19.04
C ASP A 190 1.83 11.31 -18.86
N ASN A 191 2.94 11.52 -18.15
CA ASN A 191 3.56 12.83 -18.02
C ASN A 191 4.53 13.09 -19.18
N GLU A 192 4.30 14.14 -19.94
CA GLU A 192 5.09 14.55 -21.12
C GLU A 192 6.59 14.70 -20.79
N LYS A 193 6.93 15.31 -19.65
CA LYS A 193 8.33 15.53 -19.25
C LYS A 193 9.07 14.25 -18.87
N THR A 194 8.41 13.32 -18.16
CA THR A 194 9.04 12.05 -17.76
C THR A 194 9.06 11.03 -18.89
N LYS A 195 8.09 11.11 -19.80
CA LYS A 195 7.99 10.27 -20.99
C LYS A 195 9.26 10.31 -21.85
N GLU A 196 9.93 11.46 -21.92
CA GLU A 196 11.17 11.61 -22.69
C GLU A 196 12.35 10.77 -22.17
N PHE A 197 12.34 10.44 -20.88
CA PHE A 197 13.38 9.64 -20.24
C PHE A 197 13.17 8.12 -20.34
N ILE A 198 12.14 7.69 -21.07
CA ILE A 198 11.78 6.28 -21.19
C ILE A 198 11.88 5.84 -22.65
N PRO A 199 12.43 4.65 -22.92
CA PRO A 199 12.55 4.11 -24.28
C PRO A 199 11.23 4.06 -25.02
N SER A 200 11.24 4.31 -26.34
CA SER A 200 10.04 4.40 -27.18
C SER A 200 9.22 3.12 -27.20
N GLY A 201 9.88 1.97 -27.10
CA GLY A 201 9.23 0.67 -27.06
C GLY A 201 8.25 0.51 -25.89
N LEU A 202 8.56 1.09 -24.72
CA LEU A 202 7.70 1.02 -23.52
C LEU A 202 6.53 1.99 -23.57
N ARG A 203 6.57 3.02 -24.42
CA ARG A 203 5.53 4.05 -24.55
C ARG A 203 4.35 3.62 -25.42
N LYS A 204 4.47 2.52 -26.16
CA LYS A 204 3.42 2.04 -27.05
C LYS A 204 2.16 1.68 -26.28
N LYS A 205 1.03 2.30 -26.65
CA LYS A 205 -0.30 1.99 -26.12
C LYS A 205 -1.00 1.00 -27.04
N ASN A 206 -1.74 0.07 -26.46
CA ASN A 206 -2.65 -0.78 -27.22
C ASN A 206 -3.94 -0.01 -27.58
N LYS A 207 -4.85 -0.64 -28.33
CA LYS A 207 -6.15 -0.07 -28.73
C LYS A 207 -7.04 0.35 -27.56
N TYR A 208 -6.74 -0.12 -26.32
CA TYR A 208 -7.46 0.20 -25.10
C TYR A 208 -6.76 1.27 -24.24
N GLY A 209 -5.65 1.84 -24.72
CA GLY A 209 -4.89 2.87 -24.02
C GLY A 209 -3.99 2.34 -22.87
N ALA A 210 -3.72 1.04 -22.83
CA ALA A 210 -2.80 0.45 -21.85
C ALA A 210 -1.38 0.35 -22.45
N TYR A 211 -0.35 0.54 -21.61
CA TYR A 211 1.05 0.40 -21.96
C TYR A 211 1.47 -1.06 -21.98
N TYR A 212 1.13 -1.77 -23.05
CA TYR A 212 1.27 -3.23 -23.13
C TYR A 212 2.70 -3.71 -22.85
N ASN A 213 3.71 -3.11 -23.48
CA ASN A 213 5.11 -3.52 -23.30
C ASN A 213 5.62 -3.23 -21.88
N GLY A 214 5.18 -2.12 -21.26
CA GLY A 214 5.51 -1.82 -19.87
C GLY A 214 4.89 -2.85 -18.91
N ILE A 215 3.63 -3.19 -19.11
CA ILE A 215 2.93 -4.22 -18.33
C ILE A 215 3.63 -5.57 -18.50
N LEU A 216 3.95 -5.97 -19.74
CA LEU A 216 4.63 -7.22 -20.03
C LEU A 216 6.00 -7.30 -19.34
N MET A 217 6.78 -6.20 -19.38
CA MET A 217 8.07 -6.12 -18.69
C MET A 217 7.91 -6.37 -17.17
N VAL A 218 6.95 -5.71 -16.52
CA VAL A 218 6.71 -5.89 -15.08
C VAL A 218 6.27 -7.32 -14.78
N VAL A 219 5.36 -7.88 -15.58
CA VAL A 219 4.85 -9.26 -15.40
C VAL A 219 5.96 -10.29 -15.58
N VAL A 220 6.82 -10.13 -16.60
CA VAL A 220 7.96 -11.03 -16.84
C VAL A 220 8.96 -10.96 -15.70
N LEU A 221 9.33 -9.75 -15.25
CA LEU A 221 10.27 -9.59 -14.13
C LEU A 221 9.70 -10.16 -12.82
N ALA A 222 8.45 -9.86 -12.50
CA ALA A 222 7.79 -10.39 -11.31
C ALA A 222 7.64 -11.92 -11.40
N GLY A 223 7.24 -12.45 -12.57
CA GLY A 223 7.14 -13.89 -12.81
C GLY A 223 8.47 -14.60 -12.68
N ALA A 224 9.56 -14.02 -13.19
CA ALA A 224 10.90 -14.57 -13.04
C ALA A 224 11.33 -14.64 -11.55
N ILE A 225 11.05 -13.59 -10.76
CA ILE A 225 11.33 -13.59 -9.32
C ILE A 225 10.53 -14.68 -8.62
N ILE A 226 9.24 -14.83 -8.92
CA ILE A 226 8.37 -15.87 -8.34
C ILE A 226 8.89 -17.26 -8.70
N LEU A 227 9.25 -17.50 -9.96
CA LEU A 227 9.81 -18.78 -10.39
C LEU A 227 11.11 -19.11 -9.67
N ILE A 228 12.04 -18.16 -9.57
CA ILE A 228 13.29 -18.35 -8.83
C ILE A 228 12.98 -18.73 -7.38
N GLN A 229 12.05 -18.05 -6.72
CA GLN A 229 11.65 -18.36 -5.36
C GLN A 229 11.07 -19.77 -5.20
N THR A 230 10.28 -20.23 -6.17
CA THR A 230 9.64 -21.55 -6.12
C THR A 230 10.67 -22.70 -6.14
N PHE A 231 11.79 -22.50 -6.83
CA PHE A 231 12.87 -23.50 -6.92
C PHE A 231 13.91 -23.40 -5.81
N MET A 232 13.89 -22.35 -4.98
CA MET A 232 14.83 -22.18 -3.87
C MET A 232 14.29 -22.82 -2.58
N PRO A 233 15.11 -23.60 -1.85
CA PRO A 233 14.74 -24.03 -0.50
C PRO A 233 14.57 -22.80 0.39
N GLY A 234 13.44 -22.72 1.10
CA GLY A 234 13.11 -21.57 1.96
C GLY A 234 12.32 -20.44 1.26
N ALA A 235 11.56 -20.74 0.21
CA ALA A 235 10.73 -19.77 -0.52
C ALA A 235 9.91 -18.82 0.37
N ALA A 236 9.38 -19.33 1.49
CA ALA A 236 8.63 -18.50 2.46
C ALA A 236 9.51 -17.42 3.12
N ALA A 237 10.75 -17.75 3.48
CA ALA A 237 11.70 -16.79 4.05
C ALA A 237 12.06 -15.69 3.05
N VAL A 238 12.26 -16.06 1.77
CA VAL A 238 12.53 -15.09 0.69
C VAL A 238 11.35 -14.14 0.47
N LEU A 239 10.11 -14.65 0.49
CA LEU A 239 8.91 -13.82 0.37
C LEU A 239 8.78 -12.83 1.54
N GLN A 240 9.05 -13.28 2.76
CA GLN A 240 9.08 -12.42 3.94
C GLN A 240 10.15 -11.34 3.82
N GLN A 241 11.37 -11.71 3.36
CA GLN A 241 12.44 -10.75 3.15
C GLN A 241 12.08 -9.70 2.11
N LEU A 242 11.43 -10.08 1.00
CA LEU A 242 10.92 -9.12 0.00
C LEU A 242 9.84 -8.21 0.58
N THR A 243 8.96 -8.72 1.43
CA THR A 243 7.95 -7.91 2.11
C THR A 243 8.59 -6.91 3.07
N ARG A 244 9.59 -7.32 3.84
CA ARG A 244 10.39 -6.44 4.69
C ARG A 244 11.11 -5.35 3.88
N LEU A 245 11.78 -5.71 2.80
CA LEU A 245 12.42 -4.75 1.90
C LEU A 245 11.43 -3.75 1.32
N ASN A 246 10.23 -4.19 0.94
CA ASN A 246 9.18 -3.30 0.45
C ASN A 246 8.69 -2.34 1.54
N SER A 247 8.60 -2.79 2.80
CA SER A 247 8.22 -1.92 3.93
C SER A 247 9.26 -0.84 4.27
N VAL A 248 10.52 -1.04 3.87
CA VAL A 248 11.59 -0.02 3.97
C VAL A 248 11.59 0.90 2.75
N CYS A 249 11.51 0.34 1.54
CA CYS A 249 11.60 1.11 0.29
C CYS A 249 10.36 2.00 0.07
N MET A 250 9.18 1.57 0.49
CA MET A 250 7.95 2.33 0.26
C MET A 250 7.91 3.65 1.03
N PRO A 251 8.24 3.72 2.34
CA PRO A 251 8.32 4.99 3.05
C PRO A 251 9.34 5.97 2.45
N MET A 252 10.45 5.49 1.86
CA MET A 252 11.44 6.36 1.20
C MET A 252 10.83 7.18 0.07
N ARG A 253 9.83 6.67 -0.64
CA ARG A 253 9.11 7.44 -1.68
C ARG A 253 8.37 8.63 -1.10
N TYR A 254 7.84 8.52 0.13
CA TYR A 254 7.13 9.60 0.79
C TYR A 254 8.05 10.76 1.17
N ILE A 255 9.35 10.51 1.42
CA ILE A 255 10.34 11.58 1.60
C ILE A 255 10.29 12.53 0.40
N TRP A 256 10.33 11.99 -0.83
CA TRP A 256 10.27 12.80 -2.06
C TRP A 256 8.92 13.50 -2.24
N VAL A 257 7.82 12.87 -1.82
CA VAL A 257 6.48 13.51 -1.85
C VAL A 257 6.45 14.72 -0.91
N PHE A 258 6.98 14.61 0.30
CA PHE A 258 7.03 15.73 1.25
C PHE A 258 8.01 16.81 0.83
N VAL A 259 9.16 16.46 0.25
CA VAL A 259 10.10 17.42 -0.34
C VAL A 259 9.42 18.19 -1.49
N ALA A 260 8.74 17.47 -2.39
CA ALA A 260 7.98 18.08 -3.49
C ALA A 260 6.86 19.00 -2.95
N TYR A 261 6.14 18.57 -1.91
CA TYR A 261 5.11 19.40 -1.27
C TYR A 261 5.68 20.70 -0.71
N LEU A 262 6.80 20.65 0.00
CA LEU A 262 7.46 21.84 0.54
C LEU A 262 7.98 22.75 -0.57
N GLY A 263 8.54 22.16 -1.63
CA GLY A 263 8.99 22.89 -2.83
C GLY A 263 7.84 23.60 -3.56
N LEU A 264 6.70 22.92 -3.75
CA LEU A 264 5.50 23.51 -4.36
C LEU A 264 4.92 24.65 -3.49
N ARG A 265 4.97 24.49 -2.16
CA ARG A 265 4.56 25.56 -1.25
C ARG A 265 5.45 26.79 -1.36
N LYS A 266 6.77 26.60 -1.54
CA LYS A 266 7.71 27.71 -1.79
C LYS A 266 7.47 28.39 -3.13
N ALA A 267 7.11 27.62 -4.15
CA ALA A 267 6.85 28.12 -5.50
C ALA A 267 5.38 28.53 -5.73
N TYR A 268 4.62 28.75 -4.68
CA TYR A 268 3.16 28.96 -4.74
C TYR A 268 2.77 30.13 -5.65
N ASP A 269 3.50 31.23 -5.62
CA ASP A 269 3.22 32.43 -6.45
C ASP A 269 3.40 32.16 -7.96
N ARG A 270 4.23 31.16 -8.31
CA ARG A 270 4.47 30.73 -9.69
C ARG A 270 3.54 29.60 -10.14
N ILE A 271 3.12 28.75 -9.22
CA ILE A 271 2.30 27.56 -9.49
C ILE A 271 1.12 27.56 -8.51
N PRO A 272 0.05 28.34 -8.78
CA PRO A 272 -1.09 28.43 -7.89
C PRO A 272 -1.84 27.09 -7.85
N ALA A 273 -2.15 26.59 -6.65
CA ALA A 273 -2.97 25.40 -6.45
C ALA A 273 -4.44 25.80 -6.28
N GLU A 274 -5.33 25.17 -7.04
CA GLU A 274 -6.78 25.35 -6.92
C GLU A 274 -7.35 24.89 -5.58
N TYR A 275 -6.74 23.85 -4.99
CA TYR A 275 -7.13 23.31 -3.68
C TYR A 275 -5.98 23.37 -2.70
N ARG A 276 -6.27 23.82 -1.47
CA ARG A 276 -5.33 23.81 -0.34
C ARG A 276 -6.02 23.25 0.90
N PHE A 277 -5.54 22.13 1.39
CA PHE A 277 -6.01 21.56 2.65
C PHE A 277 -5.68 22.48 3.84
N VAL A 278 -4.43 22.95 3.91
CA VAL A 278 -3.98 23.93 4.90
C VAL A 278 -3.77 25.26 4.21
N LYS A 279 -4.58 26.27 4.56
CA LYS A 279 -4.52 27.62 3.94
C LYS A 279 -3.32 28.42 4.45
N ASN A 280 -3.01 28.32 5.76
CA ASN A 280 -1.92 29.06 6.38
C ASN A 280 -0.56 28.47 5.96
N GLN A 281 0.30 29.32 5.38
CA GLN A 281 1.60 28.91 4.85
C GLN A 281 2.54 28.37 5.94
N LYS A 282 2.62 29.05 7.09
CA LYS A 282 3.49 28.62 8.21
C LYS A 282 3.08 27.27 8.77
N VAL A 283 1.78 27.07 8.95
CA VAL A 283 1.21 25.79 9.41
C VAL A 283 1.46 24.68 8.39
N ALA A 284 1.34 24.98 7.08
CA ALA A 284 1.62 24.02 6.01
C ALA A 284 3.09 23.58 6.00
N TYR A 285 4.01 24.51 6.19
CA TYR A 285 5.45 24.18 6.30
C TYR A 285 5.75 23.35 7.55
N PHE A 286 5.15 23.70 8.68
CA PHE A 286 5.33 22.94 9.92
C PHE A 286 4.87 21.48 9.76
N PHE A 287 3.64 21.26 9.31
CA PHE A 287 3.12 19.90 9.12
C PHE A 287 3.87 19.14 8.02
N GLY A 288 4.19 19.78 6.89
CA GLY A 288 4.99 19.15 5.83
C GLY A 288 6.39 18.77 6.29
N GLY A 289 7.06 19.65 7.03
CA GLY A 289 8.36 19.37 7.64
C GLY A 289 8.30 18.28 8.71
N TRP A 290 7.27 18.31 9.55
CA TRP A 290 7.04 17.28 10.55
C TRP A 290 6.84 15.90 9.93
N CYS A 291 5.98 15.79 8.91
CA CYS A 291 5.77 14.54 8.18
C CYS A 291 7.06 14.04 7.50
N LEU A 292 7.83 14.96 6.90
CA LEU A 292 9.15 14.63 6.33
C LEU A 292 10.10 14.07 7.39
N PHE A 293 10.20 14.74 8.53
CA PHE A 293 11.08 14.36 9.63
C PHE A 293 10.71 12.98 10.20
N VAL A 294 9.42 12.77 10.53
CA VAL A 294 8.94 11.49 11.06
C VAL A 294 9.18 10.37 10.05
N THR A 295 8.87 10.61 8.77
CA THR A 295 9.07 9.60 7.72
C THR A 295 10.55 9.26 7.54
N ALA A 296 11.45 10.26 7.60
CA ALA A 296 12.89 10.04 7.51
C ALA A 296 13.41 9.20 8.69
N ILE A 297 12.96 9.50 9.91
CA ILE A 297 13.29 8.67 11.09
C ILE A 297 12.76 7.24 10.92
N CYS A 298 11.51 7.07 10.49
CA CYS A 298 10.92 5.75 10.26
C CYS A 298 11.72 4.96 9.21
N CYS A 299 12.19 5.61 8.13
CA CYS A 299 13.02 4.96 7.12
C CYS A 299 14.37 4.51 7.70
N ILE A 300 15.06 5.39 8.43
CA ILE A 300 16.37 5.08 9.03
C ILE A 300 16.22 3.94 10.05
N MET A 301 15.23 4.03 10.93
CA MET A 301 14.97 2.99 11.93
C MET A 301 14.54 1.67 11.30
N GLY A 302 13.72 1.71 10.24
CA GLY A 302 13.27 0.52 9.52
C GLY A 302 14.39 -0.22 8.77
N MET A 303 15.48 0.46 8.41
CA MET A 303 16.66 -0.18 7.84
C MET A 303 17.43 -1.01 8.87
N TYR A 304 17.36 -0.62 10.16
CA TYR A 304 18.10 -1.31 11.20
C TYR A 304 17.60 -2.74 11.41
N ASN A 305 18.52 -3.69 11.42
CA ASN A 305 18.28 -5.08 11.78
C ASN A 305 19.47 -5.59 12.59
N LYS A 306 19.23 -6.51 13.52
CA LYS A 306 20.30 -7.15 14.31
C LYS A 306 21.13 -8.11 13.47
N ASP A 307 20.52 -8.72 12.46
CA ASP A 307 21.21 -9.56 11.51
C ASP A 307 21.95 -8.70 10.48
N PRO A 308 23.32 -8.80 10.40
CA PRO A 308 24.14 -7.98 9.51
C PRO A 308 23.80 -8.17 8.02
N PHE A 309 23.38 -9.37 7.62
CA PHE A 309 23.02 -9.65 6.23
C PHE A 309 21.72 -8.94 5.85
N THR A 310 20.68 -9.03 6.69
CA THR A 310 19.42 -8.33 6.50
C THR A 310 19.61 -6.81 6.54
N PHE A 311 20.43 -6.30 7.45
CA PHE A 311 20.77 -4.87 7.48
C PHE A 311 21.43 -4.42 6.16
N ALA A 312 22.43 -5.14 5.68
CA ALA A 312 23.09 -4.84 4.40
C ALA A 312 22.09 -4.85 3.24
N LEU A 313 21.19 -5.83 3.17
CA LEU A 313 20.11 -5.86 2.16
C LEU A 313 19.20 -4.66 2.24
N ASN A 314 18.77 -4.26 3.44
CA ASN A 314 17.89 -3.09 3.64
C ASN A 314 18.53 -1.79 3.16
N VAL A 315 19.85 -1.66 3.24
CA VAL A 315 20.60 -0.48 2.78
C VAL A 315 20.93 -0.56 1.29
N ILE A 316 21.41 -1.70 0.81
CA ILE A 316 21.88 -1.87 -0.57
C ILE A 316 20.70 -1.87 -1.57
N THR A 317 19.58 -2.50 -1.22
CA THR A 317 18.43 -2.64 -2.14
C THR A 317 17.88 -1.29 -2.63
N PRO A 318 17.61 -0.28 -1.80
CA PRO A 318 17.18 1.04 -2.27
C PRO A 318 18.20 1.71 -3.19
N VAL A 319 19.49 1.56 -2.90
CA VAL A 319 20.58 2.12 -3.74
C VAL A 319 20.61 1.45 -5.11
N VAL A 320 20.53 0.11 -5.14
CA VAL A 320 20.49 -0.66 -6.39
C VAL A 320 19.25 -0.31 -7.22
N LEU A 321 18.07 -0.24 -6.58
CA LEU A 321 16.83 0.13 -7.28
C LEU A 321 16.90 1.56 -7.84
N THR A 322 17.51 2.49 -7.13
CA THR A 322 17.72 3.85 -7.60
C THR A 322 18.69 3.86 -8.79
N ALA A 323 19.79 3.13 -8.71
CA ALA A 323 20.77 3.00 -9.79
C ALA A 323 20.13 2.38 -11.05
N LEU A 324 19.32 1.33 -10.90
CA LEU A 324 18.57 0.71 -12.00
C LEU A 324 17.59 1.71 -12.63
N GLY A 325 16.91 2.52 -11.81
CA GLY A 325 16.03 3.59 -12.29
C GLY A 325 16.76 4.62 -13.16
N LEU A 326 18.03 4.94 -12.83
CA LEU A 326 18.86 5.88 -13.60
C LEU A 326 19.38 5.30 -14.94
N ILE A 327 19.26 3.99 -15.16
CA ILE A 327 19.61 3.38 -16.45
C ILE A 327 18.58 3.74 -17.52
N MET A 328 17.31 3.88 -17.20
CA MET A 328 16.23 4.18 -18.13
C MET A 328 16.46 5.47 -18.94
N PRO A 329 16.81 6.62 -18.33
CA PRO A 329 17.15 7.83 -19.08
C PRO A 329 18.33 7.65 -20.03
N LYS A 330 19.35 6.89 -19.62
CA LYS A 330 20.53 6.63 -20.49
C LYS A 330 20.16 5.78 -21.71
N LEU A 331 19.29 4.79 -21.55
CA LEU A 331 18.79 3.99 -22.67
C LEU A 331 17.96 4.83 -23.62
N ALA A 332 17.09 5.69 -23.12
CA ALA A 332 16.29 6.61 -23.95
C ALA A 332 17.16 7.63 -24.71
N GLU A 333 18.25 8.11 -24.10
CA GLU A 333 19.20 9.01 -24.75
C GLU A 333 19.97 8.29 -25.88
N ARG A 334 20.39 7.04 -25.65
CA ARG A 334 21.04 6.22 -26.70
C ARG A 334 20.11 5.97 -27.86
N GLU A 335 18.85 5.65 -27.61
CA GLU A 335 17.85 5.45 -28.65
C GLU A 335 17.66 6.71 -29.50
N ARG A 336 17.57 7.90 -28.87
CA ARG A 336 17.47 9.18 -29.58
C ARG A 336 18.69 9.48 -30.44
N LYS A 337 19.90 9.22 -29.94
CA LYS A 337 21.13 9.41 -30.72
C LYS A 337 21.22 8.46 -31.93
N ASN A 338 20.67 7.25 -31.81
CA ASN A 338 20.61 6.29 -32.90
C ASN A 338 19.54 6.63 -33.96
N GLN A 339 18.48 7.31 -33.57
CA GLN A 339 17.42 7.79 -34.49
C GLN A 339 17.81 9.07 -35.20
N ALA A 340 18.77 9.83 -34.68
CA ALA A 340 19.29 11.07 -35.30
C ALA A 340 20.47 10.84 -36.24
N LYS A 341 20.99 9.63 -36.34
CA LYS A 341 21.95 9.15 -37.35
C LYS A 341 21.22 8.49 -38.51
#